data_eaff557e8449fa615865b5b62e33a7aa
#
_entry.id   eaff557e8449fa615865b5b62e33a7aa
#
_cell.length_a   1.000
_cell.length_b   1.000
_cell.length_c   1.000
_cell.angle_alpha   90.00
_cell.angle_beta   90.00
_cell.angle_gamma   90.00
#
_symmetry.space_group_name_H-M   'P 1'
#
loop_
_entity.id
_entity.type
_entity.pdbx_description
1 polymer ?
#
loop_
_entity_poly.entity_id
_entity_poly.type
_entity_poly.pdbx_seq_one_letter_code
_entity_poly.pdbx_strand_id
1 'polypeptide(L)'
;MSAQTVTFQRQSTEPASVIRIYRHDAVGDAPIPADSVLLKFLAAPVNPQDLLVIAGRYPVQPHHRYNDEPIPGYDGVARVERVGAEVDALKPGDHVIPRAHGLGTWRTEAVVPAAALLKVSKSLEPTTASLLKTGCSTAYLLLESCPSLVPGDWVVLNAATGWIARMVVQFALLKGCPSICVIRDRDDVEATRQSLLDQGARVVVTESQLAKEGPAAIAAGKRITLALDAVFGQSGQRLAATLAPGATFINYGSLGGAGGELVLSQELIFWKQITFKNFRLSQALGQYTEAAQIDLLSWFTDLFEEGKITAPVVSRVDWEEEGGGNLEKKVQSVLSRVSGKVAPAVGCTKHVVQF
;
A
#
# COMPACT_ATOMS: atom_id res chain seq x y z
N MET A 1 1.25 -3.09 32.83
CA MET A 1 1.75 -3.53 31.50
C MET A 1 2.36 -2.32 30.84
N SER A 2 3.41 -2.48 30.05
CA SER A 2 4.05 -1.34 29.35
C SER A 2 3.58 -1.30 27.91
N ALA A 3 3.31 -0.09 27.42
CA ALA A 3 3.04 0.18 26.01
C ALA A 3 4.32 0.68 25.32
N GLN A 4 4.34 0.61 24.00
CA GLN A 4 5.48 1.07 23.20
C GLN A 4 4.98 1.87 21.99
N THR A 5 5.73 2.88 21.61
CA THR A 5 5.41 3.77 20.49
C THR A 5 6.67 4.09 19.70
N VAL A 6 6.62 3.90 18.39
CA VAL A 6 7.64 4.38 17.46
C VAL A 6 7.35 5.84 17.10
N THR A 7 8.38 6.65 17.09
CA THR A 7 8.33 8.05 16.65
C THR A 7 9.47 8.35 15.69
N PHE A 8 9.48 9.54 15.11
CA PHE A 8 10.65 10.08 14.43
C PHE A 8 10.93 11.51 14.88
N GLN A 9 12.21 11.79 15.16
CA GLN A 9 12.65 13.04 15.78
C GLN A 9 12.55 14.27 14.88
N ARG A 10 12.79 14.09 13.59
CA ARG A 10 12.80 15.11 12.54
C ARG A 10 12.52 14.49 11.19
N GLN A 11 12.13 15.32 10.25
CA GLN A 11 12.05 14.88 8.84
C GLN A 11 13.43 14.51 8.31
N SER A 12 13.50 13.38 7.57
CA SER A 12 14.76 12.88 7.02
C SER A 12 14.50 11.96 5.82
N THR A 13 15.37 12.07 4.82
CA THR A 13 15.45 11.08 3.72
C THR A 13 16.15 9.80 4.15
N GLU A 14 16.67 9.75 5.38
CA GLU A 14 17.28 8.62 6.06
C GLU A 14 16.37 8.14 7.20
N PRO A 15 15.23 7.49 6.91
CA PRO A 15 14.21 7.22 7.91
C PRO A 15 14.73 6.39 9.08
N ALA A 16 15.60 5.41 8.82
CA ALA A 16 16.20 4.57 9.86
C ALA A 16 17.03 5.36 10.89
N SER A 17 17.59 6.50 10.53
CA SER A 17 18.48 7.29 11.40
C SER A 17 17.73 8.19 12.39
N VAL A 18 16.42 8.37 12.21
CA VAL A 18 15.62 9.33 12.99
C VAL A 18 14.51 8.67 13.80
N ILE A 19 14.37 7.36 13.71
CA ILE A 19 13.40 6.57 14.47
C ILE A 19 13.82 6.47 15.93
N ARG A 20 12.83 6.54 16.83
CA ARG A 20 12.94 6.21 18.27
C ARG A 20 11.80 5.29 18.67
N ILE A 21 12.05 4.53 19.73
CA ILE A 21 11.02 3.71 20.39
C ILE A 21 10.95 4.11 21.84
N TYR A 22 9.77 4.55 22.25
CA TYR A 22 9.47 4.86 23.64
C TYR A 22 8.70 3.71 24.29
N ARG A 23 9.08 3.38 25.53
CA ARG A 23 8.30 2.55 26.44
C ARG A 23 7.64 3.45 27.46
N HIS A 24 6.38 3.21 27.71
CA HIS A 24 5.57 4.01 28.63
C HIS A 24 4.49 3.14 29.30
N ASP A 25 3.82 3.69 30.29
CA ASP A 25 2.71 2.99 30.94
C ASP A 25 1.56 2.81 29.94
N ALA A 26 0.94 1.64 29.97
CA ALA A 26 -0.26 1.38 29.22
C ALA A 26 -1.45 2.18 29.78
N VAL A 27 -2.44 2.46 28.94
CA VAL A 27 -3.67 3.18 29.35
C VAL A 27 -4.39 2.44 30.49
N GLY A 28 -4.31 1.10 30.53
CA GLY A 28 -4.92 0.28 31.57
C GLY A 28 -6.41 0.60 31.74
N ASP A 29 -6.84 0.78 32.99
CA ASP A 29 -8.22 1.12 33.35
C ASP A 29 -8.51 2.63 33.40
N ALA A 30 -7.54 3.48 33.03
CA ALA A 30 -7.75 4.92 33.01
C ALA A 30 -8.95 5.31 32.15
N PRO A 31 -9.76 6.32 32.55
CA PRO A 31 -10.90 6.76 31.75
C PRO A 31 -10.49 7.19 30.34
N ILE A 32 -11.34 6.88 29.36
CA ILE A 32 -11.19 7.31 27.98
C ILE A 32 -12.35 8.26 27.61
N PRO A 33 -12.18 9.16 26.60
CA PRO A 33 -13.25 10.03 26.15
C PRO A 33 -14.50 9.25 25.73
N ALA A 34 -15.68 9.86 25.91
CA ALA A 34 -16.97 9.20 25.68
C ALA A 34 -17.15 8.72 24.24
N ASP A 35 -16.62 9.46 23.25
CA ASP A 35 -16.68 9.19 21.81
C ASP A 35 -15.55 8.29 21.27
N SER A 36 -14.64 7.85 22.16
CA SER A 36 -13.38 7.22 21.78
C SER A 36 -13.32 5.74 22.16
N VAL A 37 -12.36 5.04 21.59
CA VAL A 37 -12.06 3.63 21.89
C VAL A 37 -10.59 3.47 22.25
N LEU A 38 -10.31 2.51 23.15
CA LEU A 38 -8.97 2.00 23.37
C LEU A 38 -8.71 0.86 22.41
N LEU A 39 -7.66 0.98 21.63
CA LEU A 39 -7.19 0.00 20.67
C LEU A 39 -5.93 -0.70 21.15
N LYS A 40 -5.81 -1.99 20.86
CA LYS A 40 -4.55 -2.73 20.83
C LYS A 40 -4.24 -3.08 19.38
N PHE A 41 -3.11 -2.58 18.84
CA PHE A 41 -2.68 -2.93 17.50
C PHE A 41 -2.26 -4.39 17.42
N LEU A 42 -2.57 -5.05 16.32
CA LEU A 42 -2.27 -6.44 16.04
C LEU A 42 -1.21 -6.55 14.94
N ALA A 43 -1.32 -5.72 13.92
CA ALA A 43 -0.37 -5.67 12.81
C ALA A 43 -0.36 -4.30 12.14
N ALA A 44 0.81 -3.85 11.70
CA ALA A 44 0.98 -2.62 10.92
C ALA A 44 2.04 -2.82 9.81
N PRO A 45 1.70 -2.60 8.54
CA PRO A 45 2.65 -2.74 7.45
C PRO A 45 3.64 -1.57 7.40
N VAL A 46 4.82 -1.83 6.86
CA VAL A 46 5.77 -0.79 6.47
C VAL A 46 5.60 -0.53 4.97
N ASN A 47 5.15 0.65 4.62
CA ASN A 47 4.88 1.07 3.24
C ASN A 47 5.93 2.09 2.75
N PRO A 48 6.22 2.16 1.44
CA PRO A 48 7.00 3.29 0.88
C PRO A 48 6.42 4.66 1.23
N GLN A 49 5.10 4.74 1.41
CA GLN A 49 4.40 5.94 1.86
C GLN A 49 4.89 6.41 3.24
N ASP A 50 5.14 5.51 4.19
CA ASP A 50 5.64 5.86 5.52
C ASP A 50 7.02 6.52 5.44
N LEU A 51 7.86 6.10 4.48
CA LEU A 51 9.16 6.74 4.21
C LEU A 51 9.00 8.18 3.69
N LEU A 52 8.00 8.41 2.82
CA LEU A 52 7.68 9.75 2.33
C LEU A 52 7.14 10.65 3.45
N VAL A 53 6.38 10.08 4.40
CA VAL A 53 5.91 10.79 5.61
C VAL A 53 7.10 11.21 6.46
N ILE A 54 8.00 10.29 6.78
CA ILE A 54 9.20 10.59 7.59
C ILE A 54 10.10 11.59 6.87
N ALA A 55 10.13 11.56 5.53
CA ALA A 55 10.88 12.53 4.74
C ALA A 55 10.18 13.91 4.60
N GLY A 56 8.98 14.08 5.16
CA GLY A 56 8.20 15.32 5.03
C GLY A 56 7.63 15.58 3.62
N ARG A 57 7.66 14.58 2.75
CA ARG A 57 7.27 14.69 1.32
C ARG A 57 5.84 14.20 1.04
N TYR A 58 5.19 13.55 2.01
CA TYR A 58 3.81 13.10 1.88
C TYR A 58 2.84 14.19 2.33
N PRO A 59 1.76 14.49 1.58
CA PRO A 59 0.87 15.64 1.89
C PRO A 59 0.17 15.53 3.26
N VAL A 60 -0.19 14.31 3.67
CA VAL A 60 -0.77 14.08 5.00
C VAL A 60 0.34 13.74 5.96
N GLN A 61 0.45 14.49 7.04
CA GLN A 61 1.43 14.24 8.12
C GLN A 61 0.72 13.57 9.31
N PRO A 62 1.46 12.89 10.23
CA PRO A 62 0.87 12.25 11.41
C PRO A 62 0.11 13.25 12.29
N HIS A 63 -1.10 12.87 12.68
CA HIS A 63 -1.95 13.68 13.58
C HIS A 63 -1.65 13.43 15.06
N HIS A 64 -1.03 12.30 15.38
CA HIS A 64 -0.69 11.91 16.74
C HIS A 64 0.81 12.05 17.00
N ARG A 65 1.13 12.41 18.21
CA ARG A 65 2.51 12.63 18.68
C ARG A 65 2.71 11.95 20.04
N TYR A 66 3.96 11.61 20.33
CA TYR A 66 4.42 11.20 21.63
C TYR A 66 5.71 11.97 21.96
N ASN A 67 5.78 12.63 23.11
CA ASN A 67 6.87 13.55 23.46
C ASN A 67 7.20 14.56 22.33
N ASP A 68 6.18 15.18 21.77
CA ASP A 68 6.26 16.11 20.62
C ASP A 68 6.86 15.53 19.33
N GLU A 69 7.15 14.24 19.30
CA GLU A 69 7.60 13.53 18.10
C GLU A 69 6.42 12.86 17.37
N PRO A 70 6.31 12.98 16.03
CA PRO A 70 5.23 12.35 15.27
C PRO A 70 5.30 10.83 15.31
N ILE A 71 4.13 10.18 15.34
CA ILE A 71 3.99 8.72 15.29
C ILE A 71 3.71 8.28 13.84
N PRO A 72 4.60 7.50 13.19
CA PRO A 72 4.38 7.01 11.83
C PRO A 72 3.41 5.83 11.78
N GLY A 73 3.17 5.37 10.55
CA GLY A 73 2.27 4.25 10.25
C GLY A 73 0.85 4.73 9.90
N TYR A 74 0.42 4.42 8.66
CA TYR A 74 -0.87 4.88 8.14
C TYR A 74 -1.86 3.74 7.91
N ASP A 75 -1.37 2.52 7.82
CA ASP A 75 -2.16 1.31 7.79
C ASP A 75 -1.89 0.46 9.03
N GLY A 76 -2.84 -0.37 9.36
CA GLY A 76 -2.74 -1.31 10.46
C GLY A 76 -4.10 -1.87 10.80
N VAL A 77 -4.12 -2.96 11.53
CA VAL A 77 -5.32 -3.51 12.15
C VAL A 77 -5.14 -3.53 13.65
N ALA A 78 -6.20 -3.17 14.35
CA ALA A 78 -6.24 -3.17 15.81
C ALA A 78 -7.50 -3.87 16.31
N ARG A 79 -7.42 -4.39 17.53
CA ARG A 79 -8.57 -4.89 18.28
C ARG A 79 -9.05 -3.78 19.22
N VAL A 80 -10.36 -3.58 19.26
CA VAL A 80 -11.01 -2.72 20.26
C VAL A 80 -10.92 -3.43 21.62
N GLU A 81 -10.32 -2.77 22.60
CA GLU A 81 -10.23 -3.29 23.97
C GLU A 81 -11.35 -2.74 24.85
N ARG A 82 -11.61 -1.42 24.74
CA ARG A 82 -12.66 -0.73 25.46
C ARG A 82 -13.31 0.35 24.60
N VAL A 83 -14.55 0.68 24.91
CA VAL A 83 -15.30 1.74 24.24
C VAL A 83 -15.75 2.80 25.25
N GLY A 84 -15.79 4.06 24.82
CA GLY A 84 -16.38 5.15 25.57
C GLY A 84 -17.92 5.06 25.60
N ALA A 85 -18.53 5.83 26.49
CA ALA A 85 -19.95 5.71 26.78
C ALA A 85 -20.91 6.11 25.62
N GLU A 86 -20.42 6.86 24.63
CA GLU A 86 -21.16 7.32 23.44
C GLU A 86 -20.84 6.51 22.19
N VAL A 87 -20.08 5.39 22.30
CA VAL A 87 -19.70 4.56 21.18
C VAL A 87 -20.65 3.36 21.04
N ASP A 88 -21.55 3.41 20.07
CA ASP A 88 -22.52 2.35 19.78
C ASP A 88 -22.10 1.42 18.63
N ALA A 89 -21.34 1.93 17.65
CA ALA A 89 -21.00 1.21 16.43
C ALA A 89 -19.90 0.14 16.61
N LEU A 90 -19.09 0.26 17.66
CA LEU A 90 -17.97 -0.64 17.96
C LEU A 90 -18.16 -1.27 19.35
N LYS A 91 -17.58 -2.46 19.53
CA LYS A 91 -17.58 -3.17 20.81
C LYS A 91 -16.23 -3.83 21.07
N PRO A 92 -15.89 -4.12 22.33
CA PRO A 92 -14.69 -4.88 22.67
C PRO A 92 -14.57 -6.16 21.86
N GLY A 93 -13.37 -6.40 21.36
CA GLY A 93 -13.03 -7.52 20.49
C GLY A 93 -13.29 -7.26 19.00
N ASP A 94 -13.89 -6.17 18.57
CA ASP A 94 -13.99 -5.85 17.14
C ASP A 94 -12.60 -5.55 16.54
N HIS A 95 -12.40 -5.95 15.29
CA HIS A 95 -11.22 -5.56 14.52
C HIS A 95 -11.53 -4.30 13.71
N VAL A 96 -10.60 -3.37 13.72
CA VAL A 96 -10.73 -2.07 13.07
C VAL A 96 -9.45 -1.66 12.35
N ILE A 97 -9.59 -0.87 11.31
CA ILE A 97 -8.48 -0.23 10.59
C ILE A 97 -8.66 1.29 10.57
N PRO A 98 -7.60 2.08 10.39
CA PRO A 98 -7.74 3.53 10.25
C PRO A 98 -8.59 3.91 9.04
N ARG A 99 -9.59 4.78 9.22
CA ARG A 99 -10.42 5.31 8.14
C ARG A 99 -9.61 6.23 7.23
N ALA A 100 -8.80 7.11 7.81
CA ALA A 100 -7.96 8.07 7.10
C ALA A 100 -6.48 7.85 7.41
N HIS A 101 -5.61 8.50 6.64
CA HIS A 101 -4.18 8.53 6.92
C HIS A 101 -3.87 9.43 8.12
N GLY A 102 -2.75 9.17 8.80
CA GLY A 102 -2.24 10.02 9.88
C GLY A 102 -2.51 9.52 11.29
N LEU A 103 -3.16 8.36 11.46
CA LEU A 103 -3.48 7.82 12.79
C LEU A 103 -2.24 7.46 13.63
N GLY A 104 -1.12 7.11 12.99
CA GLY A 104 0.07 6.64 13.71
C GLY A 104 -0.11 5.22 14.26
N THR A 105 0.04 4.21 13.42
CA THR A 105 -0.23 2.80 13.77
C THR A 105 0.97 2.05 14.33
N TRP A 106 2.17 2.64 14.31
CA TRP A 106 3.37 1.96 14.82
C TRP A 106 3.51 2.13 16.32
N ARG A 107 2.54 1.58 17.05
CA ARG A 107 2.46 1.57 18.51
C ARG A 107 1.61 0.41 18.99
N THR A 108 1.80 -0.03 20.22
CA THR A 108 1.05 -1.17 20.76
C THR A 108 -0.41 -0.83 21.06
N GLU A 109 -0.70 0.42 21.48
CA GLU A 109 -2.06 0.84 21.82
C GLU A 109 -2.33 2.31 21.47
N ALA A 110 -3.59 2.67 21.40
CA ALA A 110 -4.04 4.02 21.16
C ALA A 110 -5.44 4.27 21.71
N VAL A 111 -5.69 5.47 22.20
CA VAL A 111 -7.04 6.00 22.41
C VAL A 111 -7.35 6.94 21.25
N VAL A 112 -8.41 6.66 20.51
CA VAL A 112 -8.79 7.41 19.30
C VAL A 112 -10.33 7.52 19.18
N PRO A 113 -10.86 8.59 18.56
CA PRO A 113 -12.29 8.69 18.28
C PRO A 113 -12.77 7.48 17.44
N ALA A 114 -13.92 6.91 17.78
CA ALA A 114 -14.51 5.79 17.05
C ALA A 114 -14.72 6.12 15.55
N ALA A 115 -15.08 7.37 15.25
CA ALA A 115 -15.26 7.88 13.89
C ALA A 115 -14.00 7.87 13.02
N ALA A 116 -12.80 7.73 13.63
CA ALA A 116 -11.53 7.59 12.90
C ALA A 116 -11.27 6.18 12.37
N LEU A 117 -12.18 5.24 12.58
CA LEU A 117 -12.00 3.82 12.35
C LEU A 117 -13.04 3.26 11.39
N LEU A 118 -12.66 2.20 10.67
CA LEU A 118 -13.57 1.33 9.93
C LEU A 118 -13.49 -0.07 10.53
N LYS A 119 -14.65 -0.68 10.77
CA LYS A 119 -14.75 -2.05 11.21
C LYS A 119 -14.42 -3.00 10.06
N VAL A 120 -13.66 -4.06 10.34
CA VAL A 120 -13.31 -5.12 9.40
C VAL A 120 -13.61 -6.49 10.00
N SER A 121 -13.70 -7.51 9.13
CA SER A 121 -13.91 -8.88 9.57
C SER A 121 -12.74 -9.39 10.42
N LYS A 122 -13.03 -10.26 11.37
CA LYS A 122 -12.04 -10.97 12.19
C LYS A 122 -11.56 -12.27 11.56
N SER A 123 -12.15 -12.68 10.46
CA SER A 123 -11.84 -13.94 9.78
C SER A 123 -10.45 -13.94 9.13
N LEU A 124 -9.99 -12.76 8.68
CA LEU A 124 -8.65 -12.63 8.12
C LEU A 124 -7.59 -12.56 9.21
N GLU A 125 -6.46 -13.20 8.93
CA GLU A 125 -5.26 -13.01 9.75
C GLU A 125 -4.90 -11.53 9.85
N PRO A 126 -4.46 -11.02 11.03
CA PRO A 126 -4.17 -9.61 11.23
C PRO A 126 -3.20 -9.01 10.21
N THR A 127 -2.17 -9.75 9.79
CA THR A 127 -1.24 -9.29 8.74
C THR A 127 -1.95 -9.00 7.43
N THR A 128 -2.87 -9.86 6.99
CA THR A 128 -3.67 -9.66 5.77
C THR A 128 -4.67 -8.53 5.95
N ALA A 129 -5.38 -8.49 7.08
CA ALA A 129 -6.34 -7.42 7.39
C ALA A 129 -5.68 -6.03 7.38
N SER A 130 -4.44 -5.91 7.87
CA SER A 130 -3.66 -4.65 7.86
C SER A 130 -3.33 -4.14 6.45
N LEU A 131 -3.47 -4.98 5.43
CA LEU A 131 -3.14 -4.67 4.02
C LEU A 131 -4.37 -4.32 3.18
N LEU A 132 -5.59 -4.49 3.69
CA LEU A 132 -6.83 -4.34 2.92
C LEU A 132 -6.99 -2.95 2.33
N LYS A 133 -6.89 -1.89 3.16
CA LYS A 133 -7.21 -0.54 2.71
C LYS A 133 -6.25 -0.04 1.63
N THR A 134 -4.97 0.08 1.93
CA THR A 134 -4.04 0.65 0.95
C THR A 134 -3.77 -0.30 -0.21
N GLY A 135 -3.66 -1.60 0.05
CA GLY A 135 -3.37 -2.58 -1.01
C GLY A 135 -4.55 -2.83 -1.93
N CYS A 136 -5.61 -3.41 -1.36
CA CYS A 136 -6.75 -3.85 -2.16
C CYS A 136 -7.58 -2.68 -2.69
N SER A 137 -7.90 -1.67 -1.84
CA SER A 137 -8.70 -0.53 -2.33
C SER A 137 -7.95 0.27 -3.40
N THR A 138 -6.63 0.48 -3.26
CA THR A 138 -5.87 1.17 -4.32
C THR A 138 -5.92 0.38 -5.63
N ALA A 139 -5.65 -0.92 -5.59
CA ALA A 139 -5.60 -1.75 -6.79
C ALA A 139 -6.95 -1.82 -7.50
N TYR A 140 -8.02 -2.05 -6.74
CA TYR A 140 -9.38 -2.09 -7.27
C TYR A 140 -9.81 -0.75 -7.88
N LEU A 141 -9.65 0.35 -7.12
CA LEU A 141 -10.06 1.68 -7.56
C LEU A 141 -9.22 2.22 -8.72
N LEU A 142 -7.97 1.78 -8.88
CA LEU A 142 -7.17 2.08 -10.07
C LEU A 142 -7.82 1.49 -11.34
N LEU A 143 -8.30 0.25 -11.29
CA LEU A 143 -9.00 -0.38 -12.41
C LEU A 143 -10.35 0.30 -12.68
N GLU A 144 -11.13 0.61 -11.63
CA GLU A 144 -12.40 1.33 -11.75
C GLU A 144 -12.23 2.77 -12.25
N SER A 145 -11.04 3.35 -12.07
CA SER A 145 -10.71 4.67 -12.61
C SER A 145 -10.59 4.72 -14.14
N CYS A 146 -10.68 3.58 -14.82
CA CYS A 146 -10.70 3.47 -16.28
C CYS A 146 -12.05 2.86 -16.74
N PRO A 147 -13.12 3.68 -16.89
CA PRO A 147 -14.45 3.17 -17.22
C PRO A 147 -14.52 2.44 -18.57
N SER A 148 -13.58 2.72 -19.48
CA SER A 148 -13.50 2.06 -20.79
C SER A 148 -12.79 0.70 -20.77
N LEU A 149 -12.28 0.26 -19.60
CA LEU A 149 -11.61 -1.04 -19.44
C LEU A 149 -12.65 -2.16 -19.46
N VAL A 150 -12.62 -2.99 -20.46
CA VAL A 150 -13.54 -4.13 -20.65
C VAL A 150 -12.77 -5.46 -20.74
N PRO A 151 -13.43 -6.62 -20.52
CA PRO A 151 -12.78 -7.92 -20.69
C PRO A 151 -12.09 -8.06 -22.04
N GLY A 152 -10.86 -8.57 -22.05
CA GLY A 152 -10.01 -8.68 -23.24
C GLY A 152 -9.05 -7.49 -23.44
N ASP A 153 -9.29 -6.36 -22.80
CA ASP A 153 -8.34 -5.25 -22.75
C ASP A 153 -7.14 -5.56 -21.85
N TRP A 154 -6.00 -5.00 -22.21
CA TRP A 154 -4.76 -5.21 -21.48
C TRP A 154 -4.44 -4.04 -20.53
N VAL A 155 -3.89 -4.40 -19.38
CA VAL A 155 -3.34 -3.45 -18.39
C VAL A 155 -1.83 -3.61 -18.39
N VAL A 156 -1.07 -2.51 -18.49
CA VAL A 156 0.38 -2.50 -18.30
C VAL A 156 0.73 -1.76 -17.01
N LEU A 157 1.67 -2.29 -16.23
CA LEU A 157 2.06 -1.68 -14.96
C LEU A 157 3.55 -1.86 -14.66
N ASN A 158 4.17 -0.83 -14.09
CA ASN A 158 5.53 -0.92 -13.58
C ASN A 158 5.57 -1.15 -12.07
N ALA A 159 6.79 -1.28 -11.49
CA ALA A 159 6.98 -1.69 -10.10
C ALA A 159 6.13 -2.92 -9.73
N ALA A 160 5.98 -3.84 -10.67
CA ALA A 160 4.99 -4.92 -10.62
C ALA A 160 5.21 -5.93 -9.49
N THR A 161 6.35 -5.91 -8.82
CA THR A 161 6.63 -6.71 -7.63
C THR A 161 6.01 -6.15 -6.35
N GLY A 162 5.54 -4.89 -6.38
CA GLY A 162 4.93 -4.22 -5.24
C GLY A 162 3.55 -4.78 -4.87
N TRP A 163 3.15 -4.64 -3.61
CA TRP A 163 1.89 -5.18 -3.11
C TRP A 163 0.67 -4.70 -3.90
N ILE A 164 0.56 -3.38 -4.13
CA ILE A 164 -0.55 -2.81 -4.91
C ILE A 164 -0.59 -3.42 -6.31
N ALA A 165 0.57 -3.49 -6.98
CA ALA A 165 0.68 -4.02 -8.32
C ALA A 165 0.27 -5.51 -8.41
N ARG A 166 0.65 -6.33 -7.43
CA ARG A 166 0.22 -7.72 -7.33
C ARG A 166 -1.29 -7.85 -7.15
N MET A 167 -1.91 -6.95 -6.40
CA MET A 167 -3.37 -6.90 -6.28
C MET A 167 -4.04 -6.42 -7.58
N VAL A 168 -3.43 -5.46 -8.29
CA VAL A 168 -3.91 -5.05 -9.63
C VAL A 168 -3.93 -6.25 -10.57
N VAL A 169 -2.87 -7.07 -10.59
CA VAL A 169 -2.81 -8.29 -11.44
C VAL A 169 -3.99 -9.22 -11.15
N GLN A 170 -4.26 -9.48 -9.87
CA GLN A 170 -5.33 -10.40 -9.46
C GLN A 170 -6.73 -9.82 -9.75
N PHE A 171 -6.98 -8.54 -9.44
CA PHE A 171 -8.26 -7.90 -9.77
C PHE A 171 -8.46 -7.74 -11.29
N ALA A 172 -7.40 -7.45 -12.06
CA ALA A 172 -7.47 -7.40 -13.51
C ALA A 172 -7.83 -8.78 -14.08
N LEU A 173 -7.25 -9.85 -13.54
CA LEU A 173 -7.60 -11.23 -13.91
C LEU A 173 -9.08 -11.52 -13.64
N LEU A 174 -9.61 -11.17 -12.46
CA LEU A 174 -11.03 -11.31 -12.13
C LEU A 174 -11.93 -10.51 -13.08
N LYS A 175 -11.45 -9.36 -13.57
CA LYS A 175 -12.16 -8.51 -14.55
C LYS A 175 -12.03 -9.02 -15.99
N GLY A 176 -11.25 -10.10 -16.23
CA GLY A 176 -10.98 -10.64 -17.58
C GLY A 176 -9.99 -9.79 -18.39
N CYS A 177 -9.17 -8.96 -17.71
CA CYS A 177 -8.20 -8.07 -18.31
C CYS A 177 -6.79 -8.62 -18.08
N PRO A 178 -6.11 -9.19 -19.09
CA PRO A 178 -4.74 -9.65 -18.95
C PRO A 178 -3.78 -8.49 -18.64
N SER A 179 -2.73 -8.79 -17.87
CA SER A 179 -1.75 -7.79 -17.44
C SER A 179 -0.35 -8.03 -17.98
N ILE A 180 0.37 -6.93 -18.24
CA ILE A 180 1.79 -6.88 -18.56
C ILE A 180 2.50 -6.25 -17.36
N CYS A 181 3.34 -7.03 -16.69
CA CYS A 181 4.11 -6.60 -15.53
C CYS A 181 5.52 -6.18 -15.94
N VAL A 182 5.90 -4.94 -15.68
CA VAL A 182 7.26 -4.45 -15.86
C VAL A 182 7.97 -4.45 -14.51
N ILE A 183 9.07 -5.18 -14.41
CA ILE A 183 9.90 -5.31 -13.20
C ILE A 183 11.28 -4.75 -13.45
N ARG A 184 11.98 -4.35 -12.39
CA ARG A 184 13.39 -3.98 -12.47
C ARG A 184 14.25 -5.19 -12.77
N ASP A 185 15.39 -4.96 -13.43
CA ASP A 185 16.42 -5.98 -13.58
C ASP A 185 16.95 -6.40 -12.20
N ARG A 186 17.17 -7.70 -12.02
CA ARG A 186 17.51 -8.30 -10.73
C ARG A 186 18.05 -9.72 -10.92
N ASP A 187 18.81 -10.23 -9.94
CA ASP A 187 19.43 -11.56 -10.00
C ASP A 187 18.38 -12.69 -9.98
N ASP A 188 17.28 -12.51 -9.24
CA ASP A 188 16.19 -13.48 -9.10
C ASP A 188 15.02 -13.24 -10.08
N VAL A 189 15.33 -12.74 -11.29
CA VAL A 189 14.33 -12.34 -12.29
C VAL A 189 13.37 -13.46 -12.65
N GLU A 190 13.85 -14.69 -12.83
CA GLU A 190 12.99 -15.82 -13.24
C GLU A 190 12.06 -16.28 -12.11
N ALA A 191 12.53 -16.32 -10.87
CA ALA A 191 11.68 -16.63 -9.72
C ALA A 191 10.60 -15.56 -9.52
N THR A 192 10.98 -14.28 -9.71
CA THR A 192 10.03 -13.16 -9.64
C THR A 192 9.01 -13.22 -10.77
N ARG A 193 9.45 -13.52 -12.00
CA ARG A 193 8.58 -13.72 -13.17
C ARG A 193 7.54 -14.79 -12.89
N GLN A 194 7.99 -15.98 -12.48
CA GLN A 194 7.12 -17.10 -12.19
C GLN A 194 6.09 -16.74 -11.10
N SER A 195 6.53 -16.11 -10.02
CA SER A 195 5.64 -15.66 -8.95
C SER A 195 4.54 -14.69 -9.42
N LEU A 196 4.80 -13.84 -10.41
CA LEU A 196 3.80 -12.95 -11.00
C LEU A 196 2.86 -13.69 -11.97
N LEU A 197 3.39 -14.63 -12.75
CA LEU A 197 2.60 -15.49 -13.63
C LEU A 197 1.62 -16.34 -12.82
N ASP A 198 2.08 -16.93 -11.70
CA ASP A 198 1.26 -17.74 -10.79
C ASP A 198 0.12 -16.91 -10.16
N GLN A 199 0.30 -15.59 -10.01
CA GLN A 199 -0.73 -14.67 -9.55
C GLN A 199 -1.65 -14.14 -10.66
N GLY A 200 -1.46 -14.59 -11.90
CA GLY A 200 -2.33 -14.26 -13.03
C GLY A 200 -1.80 -13.20 -14.00
N ALA A 201 -0.54 -12.73 -13.83
CA ALA A 201 0.08 -11.92 -14.87
C ALA A 201 0.19 -12.74 -16.18
N ARG A 202 -0.05 -12.09 -17.32
CA ARG A 202 0.04 -12.76 -18.61
C ARG A 202 1.41 -12.62 -19.27
N VAL A 203 2.06 -11.47 -19.04
CA VAL A 203 3.39 -11.15 -19.55
C VAL A 203 4.18 -10.49 -18.44
N VAL A 204 5.43 -10.86 -18.27
CA VAL A 204 6.36 -10.22 -17.34
C VAL A 204 7.65 -9.91 -18.08
N VAL A 205 8.04 -8.64 -18.11
CA VAL A 205 9.27 -8.15 -18.74
C VAL A 205 10.08 -7.31 -17.76
N THR A 206 11.40 -7.26 -17.95
CA THR A 206 12.22 -6.31 -17.21
C THR A 206 12.25 -4.94 -17.88
N GLU A 207 12.67 -3.91 -17.14
CA GLU A 207 12.88 -2.57 -17.70
C GLU A 207 13.88 -2.60 -18.88
N SER A 208 14.94 -3.39 -18.76
CA SER A 208 15.92 -3.56 -19.85
C SER A 208 15.33 -4.29 -21.06
N GLN A 209 14.52 -5.31 -20.87
CA GLN A 209 13.82 -5.98 -21.94
C GLN A 209 12.86 -5.04 -22.68
N LEU A 210 12.03 -4.29 -21.92
CA LEU A 210 11.12 -3.30 -22.50
C LEU A 210 11.88 -2.21 -23.28
N ALA A 211 13.04 -1.78 -22.78
CA ALA A 211 13.86 -0.79 -23.45
C ALA A 211 14.49 -1.35 -24.75
N LYS A 212 14.94 -2.61 -24.75
CA LYS A 212 15.62 -3.27 -25.87
C LYS A 212 14.64 -3.65 -26.98
N GLU A 213 13.53 -4.30 -26.63
CA GLU A 213 12.52 -4.76 -27.58
C GLU A 213 11.66 -3.61 -28.11
N GLY A 214 11.50 -2.58 -27.29
CA GLY A 214 10.68 -1.42 -27.57
C GLY A 214 9.19 -1.58 -27.22
N PRO A 215 8.52 -0.49 -26.87
CA PRO A 215 7.10 -0.50 -26.48
C PRO A 215 6.18 -1.11 -27.54
N ALA A 216 6.45 -0.88 -28.82
CA ALA A 216 5.64 -1.40 -29.93
C ALA A 216 5.65 -2.92 -30.02
N ALA A 217 6.80 -3.56 -29.79
CA ALA A 217 6.92 -5.03 -29.79
C ALA A 217 6.13 -5.63 -28.61
N ILE A 218 6.22 -5.04 -27.42
CA ILE A 218 5.47 -5.49 -26.24
C ILE A 218 3.96 -5.31 -26.45
N ALA A 219 3.53 -4.25 -27.12
CA ALA A 219 2.13 -3.96 -27.43
C ALA A 219 1.55 -4.77 -28.60
N ALA A 220 2.40 -5.42 -29.41
CA ALA A 220 1.96 -6.12 -30.63
C ALA A 220 0.83 -7.13 -30.34
N GLY A 221 -0.29 -6.99 -31.07
CA GLY A 221 -1.47 -7.85 -30.94
C GLY A 221 -2.28 -7.65 -29.65
N LYS A 222 -2.03 -6.56 -28.89
CA LYS A 222 -2.70 -6.28 -27.61
C LYS A 222 -3.33 -4.89 -27.64
N ARG A 223 -4.57 -4.77 -27.19
CA ARG A 223 -5.22 -3.47 -26.94
C ARG A 223 -4.93 -3.06 -25.49
N ILE A 224 -3.84 -2.32 -25.28
CA ILE A 224 -3.45 -1.85 -23.95
C ILE A 224 -4.19 -0.55 -23.69
N THR A 225 -5.25 -0.59 -22.85
CA THR A 225 -6.13 0.54 -22.59
C THR A 225 -5.85 1.23 -21.26
N LEU A 226 -5.05 0.62 -20.40
CA LEU A 226 -4.70 1.17 -19.09
C LEU A 226 -3.22 0.96 -18.79
N ALA A 227 -2.51 2.05 -18.50
CA ALA A 227 -1.18 2.02 -17.90
C ALA A 227 -1.23 2.51 -16.46
N LEU A 228 -0.64 1.75 -15.54
CA LEU A 228 -0.55 2.07 -14.12
C LEU A 228 0.91 2.29 -13.73
N ASP A 229 1.25 3.52 -13.39
CA ASP A 229 2.61 3.95 -13.15
C ASP A 229 2.85 4.33 -11.69
N ALA A 230 3.77 3.62 -11.03
CA ALA A 230 4.22 3.89 -9.67
C ALA A 230 5.61 4.56 -9.61
N VAL A 231 6.31 4.67 -10.75
CA VAL A 231 7.73 5.05 -10.78
C VAL A 231 7.92 6.46 -11.32
N PHE A 232 7.22 6.79 -12.42
CA PHE A 232 7.39 8.00 -13.23
C PHE A 232 8.69 8.01 -14.07
N GLY A 233 9.03 9.14 -14.71
CA GLY A 233 10.22 9.28 -15.52
C GLY A 233 10.28 8.31 -16.71
N GLN A 234 11.47 7.79 -17.04
CA GLN A 234 11.64 6.90 -18.18
C GLN A 234 10.81 5.62 -18.14
N SER A 235 10.60 5.03 -16.95
CA SER A 235 9.73 3.86 -16.80
C SER A 235 8.30 4.20 -17.19
N GLY A 236 7.74 5.29 -16.66
CA GLY A 236 6.41 5.79 -17.04
C GLY A 236 6.31 6.14 -18.53
N GLN A 237 7.36 6.75 -19.11
CA GLN A 237 7.42 7.08 -20.53
C GLN A 237 7.31 5.83 -21.41
N ARG A 238 8.01 4.75 -21.05
CA ARG A 238 7.92 3.47 -21.78
C ARG A 238 6.53 2.86 -21.68
N LEU A 239 5.90 2.92 -20.49
CA LEU A 239 4.51 2.46 -20.34
C LEU A 239 3.56 3.27 -21.22
N ALA A 240 3.64 4.60 -21.22
CA ALA A 240 2.81 5.45 -22.05
C ALA A 240 2.92 5.14 -23.53
N ALA A 241 4.12 4.80 -24.01
CA ALA A 241 4.37 4.45 -25.40
C ALA A 241 3.71 3.13 -25.84
N THR A 242 3.41 2.20 -24.92
CA THR A 242 2.70 0.94 -25.21
C THR A 242 1.21 1.12 -25.45
N LEU A 243 0.62 2.24 -25.04
CA LEU A 243 -0.81 2.45 -25.00
C LEU A 243 -1.46 2.51 -26.39
N ALA A 244 -2.62 1.89 -26.50
CA ALA A 244 -3.50 1.99 -27.65
C ALA A 244 -4.20 3.39 -27.70
N PRO A 245 -4.72 3.81 -28.87
CA PRO A 245 -5.52 5.03 -28.95
C PRO A 245 -6.72 5.04 -27.98
N GLY A 246 -6.99 6.19 -27.36
CA GLY A 246 -8.06 6.38 -26.38
C GLY A 246 -7.79 5.80 -24.99
N ALA A 247 -6.59 5.30 -24.76
CA ALA A 247 -6.20 4.68 -23.48
C ALA A 247 -6.01 5.70 -22.33
N THR A 248 -5.93 5.19 -21.12
CA THR A 248 -5.69 5.98 -19.90
C THR A 248 -4.33 5.63 -19.30
N PHE A 249 -3.56 6.65 -18.96
CA PHE A 249 -2.34 6.56 -18.15
C PHE A 249 -2.62 7.11 -16.76
N ILE A 250 -2.39 6.31 -15.72
CA ILE A 250 -2.60 6.72 -14.32
C ILE A 250 -1.29 6.64 -13.55
N ASN A 251 -0.79 7.77 -13.08
CA ASN A 251 0.28 7.79 -12.10
C ASN A 251 -0.30 7.72 -10.69
N TYR A 252 0.14 6.72 -9.89
CA TYR A 252 -0.32 6.51 -8.51
C TYR A 252 0.82 6.47 -7.49
N GLY A 253 2.07 6.64 -7.92
CA GLY A 253 3.24 6.58 -7.07
C GLY A 253 4.40 7.47 -7.52
N SER A 254 5.45 7.50 -6.71
CA SER A 254 6.66 8.32 -6.95
C SER A 254 7.93 7.56 -6.53
N LEU A 255 8.01 6.27 -6.89
CA LEU A 255 9.14 5.40 -6.50
C LEU A 255 10.45 5.75 -7.22
N GLY A 256 10.38 6.42 -8.36
CA GLY A 256 11.55 6.91 -9.10
C GLY A 256 12.19 8.19 -8.51
N GLY A 257 11.60 8.75 -7.47
CA GLY A 257 12.11 9.98 -6.84
C GLY A 257 11.53 11.28 -7.42
N ALA A 258 12.10 12.42 -7.03
CA ALA A 258 11.53 13.75 -7.32
C ALA A 258 11.91 14.33 -8.69
N GLY A 259 12.90 13.77 -9.39
CA GLY A 259 13.43 14.33 -10.64
C GLY A 259 12.92 13.68 -11.93
N GLY A 260 11.87 12.83 -11.83
CA GLY A 260 11.33 12.19 -13.02
C GLY A 260 10.50 13.16 -13.87
N GLU A 261 10.65 13.08 -15.19
CA GLU A 261 9.84 13.81 -16.16
C GLU A 261 9.17 12.83 -17.12
N LEU A 262 8.00 13.20 -17.63
CA LEU A 262 7.26 12.47 -18.64
C LEU A 262 6.97 13.41 -19.80
N VAL A 263 7.45 13.05 -20.98
CA VAL A 263 7.27 13.86 -22.21
C VAL A 263 5.94 13.51 -22.84
N LEU A 264 5.04 14.48 -22.91
CA LEU A 264 3.76 14.36 -23.59
C LEU A 264 3.93 14.77 -25.06
N SER A 265 4.27 13.80 -25.90
CA SER A 265 4.44 14.04 -27.34
C SER A 265 3.10 14.27 -28.05
N GLN A 266 3.15 14.87 -29.24
CA GLN A 266 1.99 15.00 -30.13
C GLN A 266 1.37 13.64 -30.46
N GLU A 267 2.20 12.61 -30.58
CA GLU A 267 1.75 11.22 -30.79
C GLU A 267 0.83 10.76 -29.67
N LEU A 268 1.22 10.98 -28.40
CA LEU A 268 0.45 10.54 -27.23
C LEU A 268 -0.83 11.39 -27.05
N ILE A 269 -0.73 12.71 -27.22
CA ILE A 269 -1.85 13.63 -26.92
C ILE A 269 -2.84 13.72 -28.08
N PHE A 270 -2.35 13.98 -29.29
CA PHE A 270 -3.22 14.27 -30.42
C PHE A 270 -3.62 13.01 -31.18
N TRP A 271 -2.65 12.20 -31.57
CA TRP A 271 -2.94 11.04 -32.40
C TRP A 271 -3.53 9.87 -31.64
N LYS A 272 -2.96 9.55 -30.49
CA LYS A 272 -3.47 8.46 -29.63
C LYS A 272 -4.54 8.92 -28.64
N GLN A 273 -4.69 10.22 -28.40
CA GLN A 273 -5.68 10.78 -27.48
C GLN A 273 -5.62 10.15 -26.08
N ILE A 274 -4.38 9.95 -25.54
CA ILE A 274 -4.18 9.36 -24.25
C ILE A 274 -4.63 10.32 -23.14
N THR A 275 -5.46 9.81 -22.21
CA THR A 275 -5.84 10.54 -21.00
C THR A 275 -4.78 10.34 -19.93
N PHE A 276 -4.13 11.41 -19.48
CA PHE A 276 -3.17 11.36 -18.36
C PHE A 276 -3.83 11.89 -17.09
N LYS A 277 -3.73 11.10 -16.02
CA LYS A 277 -4.24 11.51 -14.70
C LYS A 277 -3.43 10.92 -13.56
N ASN A 278 -3.57 11.54 -12.38
CA ASN A 278 -3.06 10.98 -11.14
C ASN A 278 -4.15 10.19 -10.41
N PHE A 279 -3.72 9.39 -9.45
CA PHE A 279 -4.59 8.71 -8.50
C PHE A 279 -4.09 8.92 -7.07
N ARG A 280 -5.02 9.23 -6.17
CA ARG A 280 -4.78 9.28 -4.72
C ARG A 280 -5.88 8.53 -4.00
N LEU A 281 -5.51 7.51 -3.22
CA LEU A 281 -6.46 6.68 -2.49
C LEU A 281 -7.40 7.50 -1.60
N SER A 282 -6.88 8.50 -0.88
CA SER A 282 -7.69 9.35 0.00
C SER A 282 -8.76 10.13 -0.74
N GLN A 283 -8.47 10.59 -1.96
CA GLN A 283 -9.45 11.28 -2.81
C GLN A 283 -10.48 10.30 -3.37
N ALA A 284 -10.04 9.13 -3.83
CA ALA A 284 -10.93 8.10 -4.36
C ALA A 284 -11.88 7.56 -3.28
N LEU A 285 -11.36 7.18 -2.10
CA LEU A 285 -12.19 6.72 -0.98
C LEU A 285 -13.09 7.83 -0.41
N GLY A 286 -12.68 9.09 -0.48
CA GLY A 286 -13.50 10.23 -0.04
C GLY A 286 -14.80 10.41 -0.83
N GLN A 287 -14.94 9.74 -1.99
CA GLN A 287 -16.17 9.72 -2.78
C GLN A 287 -17.16 8.63 -2.30
N TYR A 288 -16.72 7.74 -1.43
CA TYR A 288 -17.53 6.65 -0.88
C TYR A 288 -18.05 7.03 0.51
N THR A 289 -19.30 6.69 0.80
CA THR A 289 -19.84 6.73 2.16
C THR A 289 -19.09 5.75 3.04
N GLU A 290 -19.19 5.90 4.36
CA GLU A 290 -18.60 4.94 5.31
C GLU A 290 -19.12 3.52 5.08
N ALA A 291 -20.44 3.37 4.91
CA ALA A 291 -21.06 2.08 4.63
C ALA A 291 -20.47 1.44 3.35
N ALA A 292 -20.36 2.22 2.27
CA ALA A 292 -19.76 1.73 1.01
C ALA A 292 -18.28 1.35 1.14
N GLN A 293 -17.51 2.04 2.01
CA GLN A 293 -16.13 1.63 2.31
C GLN A 293 -16.09 0.32 3.09
N ILE A 294 -16.97 0.13 4.05
CA ILE A 294 -17.10 -1.12 4.83
C ILE A 294 -17.52 -2.28 3.91
N ASP A 295 -18.51 -2.07 3.04
CA ASP A 295 -18.95 -3.06 2.06
C ASP A 295 -17.82 -3.48 1.12
N LEU A 296 -17.02 -2.51 0.65
CA LEU A 296 -15.85 -2.77 -0.18
C LEU A 296 -14.79 -3.62 0.54
N LEU A 297 -14.51 -3.32 1.80
CA LEU A 297 -13.56 -4.07 2.62
C LEU A 297 -14.09 -5.48 2.95
N SER A 298 -15.40 -5.62 3.15
CA SER A 298 -16.06 -6.92 3.34
C SER A 298 -15.93 -7.77 2.08
N TRP A 299 -16.22 -7.20 0.91
CA TRP A 299 -16.06 -7.90 -0.36
C TRP A 299 -14.61 -8.37 -0.61
N PHE A 300 -13.60 -7.56 -0.27
CA PHE A 300 -12.21 -8.02 -0.35
C PHE A 300 -11.94 -9.19 0.61
N THR A 301 -12.54 -9.17 1.80
CA THR A 301 -12.43 -10.28 2.74
C THR A 301 -13.00 -11.57 2.15
N ASP A 302 -14.20 -11.50 1.55
CA ASP A 302 -14.84 -12.64 0.89
C ASP A 302 -13.95 -13.21 -0.23
N LEU A 303 -13.32 -12.34 -1.03
CA LEU A 303 -12.40 -12.78 -2.10
C LEU A 303 -11.16 -13.52 -1.56
N PHE A 304 -10.63 -13.12 -0.40
CA PHE A 304 -9.54 -13.85 0.27
C PHE A 304 -10.03 -15.20 0.80
N GLU A 305 -11.18 -15.24 1.45
CA GLU A 305 -11.76 -16.47 2.00
C GLU A 305 -12.12 -17.49 0.93
N GLU A 306 -12.60 -17.02 -0.22
CA GLU A 306 -12.90 -17.84 -1.39
C GLU A 306 -11.64 -18.25 -2.19
N GLY A 307 -10.45 -17.77 -1.80
CA GLY A 307 -9.20 -18.04 -2.50
C GLY A 307 -9.11 -17.40 -3.89
N LYS A 308 -9.97 -16.43 -4.20
CA LYS A 308 -9.98 -15.71 -5.49
C LYS A 308 -8.85 -14.70 -5.60
N ILE A 309 -8.38 -14.21 -4.46
CA ILE A 309 -7.18 -13.39 -4.33
C ILE A 309 -6.30 -13.90 -3.19
N THR A 310 -5.01 -13.66 -3.28
CA THR A 310 -4.00 -14.13 -2.30
C THR A 310 -3.19 -12.97 -1.74
N ALA A 311 -2.86 -13.07 -0.46
CA ALA A 311 -1.98 -12.13 0.21
C ALA A 311 -0.53 -12.26 -0.30
N PRO A 312 0.31 -11.23 -0.16
CA PRO A 312 1.73 -11.32 -0.51
C PRO A 312 2.47 -12.20 0.49
N VAL A 313 3.67 -12.62 0.11
CA VAL A 313 4.63 -13.15 1.09
C VAL A 313 4.98 -12.03 2.08
N VAL A 314 4.72 -12.28 3.36
CA VAL A 314 4.95 -11.33 4.45
C VAL A 314 6.21 -11.71 5.22
N SER A 315 7.10 -10.74 5.44
CA SER A 315 8.15 -10.82 6.46
C SER A 315 7.63 -10.14 7.72
N ARG A 316 7.41 -10.93 8.75
CA ARG A 316 6.94 -10.45 10.05
C ARG A 316 8.11 -9.84 10.83
N VAL A 317 7.82 -8.76 11.50
CA VAL A 317 8.71 -8.12 12.46
C VAL A 317 8.02 -8.20 13.81
N ASP A 318 8.32 -9.25 14.57
CA ASP A 318 7.72 -9.46 15.88
C ASP A 318 8.16 -8.35 16.84
N TRP A 319 7.15 -7.70 17.44
CA TRP A 319 7.34 -6.59 18.36
C TRP A 319 7.90 -7.06 19.70
N GLU A 320 7.37 -8.18 20.21
CA GLU A 320 7.84 -8.82 21.43
C GLU A 320 8.73 -10.02 21.07
N GLU A 321 10.02 -9.98 21.45
CA GLU A 321 10.88 -11.16 21.48
C GLU A 321 11.16 -11.55 22.91
N GLU A 322 11.01 -12.84 23.23
CA GLU A 322 11.60 -13.45 24.41
C GLU A 322 13.13 -13.29 24.32
N GLY A 323 13.71 -12.46 25.19
CA GLY A 323 15.15 -12.22 25.23
C GLY A 323 15.62 -10.78 24.99
N GLY A 324 14.72 -9.81 24.81
CA GLY A 324 15.06 -8.38 24.82
C GLY A 324 15.83 -7.89 23.60
N GLY A 325 15.58 -8.48 22.43
CA GLY A 325 16.12 -8.02 21.15
C GLY A 325 15.83 -6.53 20.92
N ASN A 326 16.78 -5.81 20.30
CA ASN A 326 16.65 -4.38 20.08
C ASN A 326 15.63 -4.11 18.95
N LEU A 327 14.35 -3.95 19.32
CA LEU A 327 13.24 -3.63 18.41
C LEU A 327 13.57 -2.43 17.50
N GLU A 328 14.23 -1.42 18.05
CA GLU A 328 14.65 -0.25 17.27
C GLU A 328 15.56 -0.64 16.11
N LYS A 329 16.55 -1.51 16.34
CA LYS A 329 17.42 -2.02 15.28
C LYS A 329 16.65 -2.84 14.23
N LYS A 330 15.63 -3.60 14.65
CA LYS A 330 14.79 -4.35 13.72
C LYS A 330 14.00 -3.40 12.82
N VAL A 331 13.31 -2.42 13.40
CA VAL A 331 12.56 -1.41 12.64
C VAL A 331 13.50 -0.62 11.72
N GLN A 332 14.67 -0.19 12.21
CA GLN A 332 15.69 0.49 11.41
C GLN A 332 16.17 -0.37 10.24
N SER A 333 16.39 -1.68 10.45
CA SER A 333 16.78 -2.62 9.40
C SER A 333 15.70 -2.73 8.31
N VAL A 334 14.44 -2.85 8.71
CA VAL A 334 13.32 -2.90 7.76
C VAL A 334 13.20 -1.61 6.96
N LEU A 335 13.29 -0.45 7.62
CA LEU A 335 13.25 0.84 6.94
C LEU A 335 14.40 1.00 5.93
N SER A 336 15.60 0.54 6.29
CA SER A 336 16.75 0.55 5.38
C SER A 336 16.54 -0.33 4.16
N ARG A 337 15.89 -1.50 4.33
CA ARG A 337 15.50 -2.38 3.20
C ARG A 337 14.43 -1.76 2.33
N VAL A 338 13.37 -1.23 2.91
CA VAL A 338 12.25 -0.60 2.17
C VAL A 338 12.72 0.65 1.44
N SER A 339 13.69 1.40 1.98
CA SER A 339 14.30 2.56 1.32
C SER A 339 15.21 2.20 0.13
N GLY A 340 15.46 0.91 -0.12
CA GLY A 340 16.34 0.46 -1.20
C GLY A 340 17.84 0.63 -0.95
N LYS A 341 18.26 0.97 0.28
CA LYS A 341 19.67 1.15 0.64
C LYS A 341 20.41 -0.15 0.90
N VAL A 342 19.67 -1.24 1.13
CA VAL A 342 20.20 -2.59 1.28
C VAL A 342 19.56 -3.46 0.20
N ALA A 343 20.34 -3.95 -0.74
CA ALA A 343 19.86 -4.89 -1.75
C ALA A 343 19.60 -6.28 -1.11
N PRO A 344 18.64 -7.08 -1.62
CA PRO A 344 17.77 -6.80 -2.71
C PRO A 344 16.32 -6.57 -2.29
N ALA A 345 15.64 -5.81 -3.05
CA ALA A 345 14.24 -5.97 -3.31
C ALA A 345 13.22 -5.28 -2.42
N VAL A 346 13.07 -4.01 -2.65
CA VAL A 346 11.74 -3.42 -2.67
C VAL A 346 10.87 -4.29 -3.61
N GLY A 347 9.87 -4.97 -3.08
CA GLY A 347 8.78 -5.48 -3.90
C GLY A 347 8.54 -6.97 -3.94
N CYS A 348 9.34 -7.84 -3.34
CA CYS A 348 9.03 -9.27 -3.27
C CYS A 348 8.42 -9.70 -1.93
N THR A 349 8.80 -9.05 -0.86
CA THR A 349 8.33 -9.39 0.49
C THR A 349 7.73 -8.14 1.14
N LYS A 350 6.52 -8.24 1.64
CA LYS A 350 5.87 -7.18 2.40
C LYS A 350 6.28 -7.27 3.87
N HIS A 351 6.88 -6.21 4.41
CA HIS A 351 7.21 -6.17 5.84
C HIS A 351 5.99 -5.71 6.65
N VAL A 352 5.66 -6.46 7.68
CA VAL A 352 4.56 -6.15 8.61
C VAL A 352 5.07 -6.29 10.04
N VAL A 353 4.91 -5.24 10.81
CA VAL A 353 5.13 -5.27 12.26
C VAL A 353 3.96 -6.00 12.89
N GLN A 354 4.23 -6.97 13.74
CA GLN A 354 3.24 -7.74 14.49
C GLN A 354 3.43 -7.47 15.99
N PHE A 355 2.35 -6.99 16.62
CA PHE A 355 2.35 -6.58 18.02
C PHE A 355 1.91 -7.68 18.96
#